data_a65c9911a08ca2dc838c3ddaf31a6442
#
_entry.id   a65c9911a08ca2dc838c3ddaf31a6442
#
_cell.length_a   1.000
_cell.length_b   1.000
_cell.length_c   1.000
_cell.angle_alpha   90.00
_cell.angle_beta   90.00
_cell.angle_gamma   90.00
#
_symmetry.space_group_name_H-M   'P 1'
#
loop_
_entity.id
_entity.type
_entity.pdbx_description
1 polymer ?
#
loop_
_entity_poly.entity_id
_entity_poly.type
_entity_poly.pdbx_seq_one_letter_code
_entity_poly.pdbx_strand_id
1 'polypeptide(L)'
;MIFTKTPLEGAFLIDLEPIGDERGFFARSFCRREFEAHGLNPDLAQCNISLNLRRGTLRGMHWQVAPHQEAKLVRCTRGAIHDVIIDLRQDSSTFTAHFSVDLTAAHRRMLYVPEGFAHGFLTLEDDTEVFYQMSEFFAPDAARGVRYDDPAFGIRWPREVLVVSDRDQSYPDWEPVAERGR
;
A
#
# COMPACT_ATOMS: atom_id res chain seq x y z
N MET A 1 -13.90 10.18 -9.56
CA MET A 1 -12.69 10.14 -8.70
C MET A 1 -11.53 10.78 -9.46
N ILE A 2 -10.59 11.41 -8.78
CA ILE A 2 -9.41 12.05 -9.39
C ILE A 2 -8.22 11.12 -9.23
N PHE A 3 -7.65 10.67 -10.34
CA PHE A 3 -6.51 9.75 -10.39
C PHE A 3 -5.23 10.55 -10.70
N THR A 4 -4.29 10.56 -9.78
CA THR A 4 -3.00 11.24 -9.93
C THR A 4 -1.88 10.21 -9.96
N LYS A 5 -1.09 10.18 -11.02
CA LYS A 5 0.07 9.29 -11.13
C LYS A 5 1.10 9.61 -10.04
N THR A 6 1.64 8.58 -9.43
CA THR A 6 2.84 8.70 -8.59
C THR A 6 4.10 8.64 -9.46
N PRO A 7 5.29 8.89 -8.92
CA PRO A 7 6.56 8.64 -9.63
C PRO A 7 6.79 7.17 -10.00
N LEU A 8 6.10 6.23 -9.33
CA LEU A 8 6.21 4.79 -9.62
C LEU A 8 5.16 4.37 -10.64
N GLU A 9 5.58 3.68 -11.67
CA GLU A 9 4.72 3.27 -12.78
C GLU A 9 3.56 2.38 -12.34
N GLY A 10 2.34 2.76 -12.70
CA GLY A 10 1.10 2.03 -12.37
C GLY A 10 0.53 2.32 -10.99
N ALA A 11 1.26 2.99 -10.10
CA ALA A 11 0.75 3.40 -8.80
C ALA A 11 0.07 4.78 -8.87
N PHE A 12 -1.07 4.91 -8.18
CA PHE A 12 -1.89 6.13 -8.24
C PHE A 12 -2.33 6.58 -6.84
N LEU A 13 -2.33 7.90 -6.66
CA LEU A 13 -3.13 8.54 -5.62
C LEU A 13 -4.53 8.77 -6.17
N ILE A 14 -5.55 8.44 -5.38
CA ILE A 14 -6.94 8.58 -5.77
C ILE A 14 -7.66 9.45 -4.75
N ASP A 15 -8.09 10.64 -5.20
CA ASP A 15 -8.89 11.55 -4.41
C ASP A 15 -10.38 11.38 -4.74
N LEU A 16 -11.22 11.60 -3.73
CA LEU A 16 -12.66 11.62 -3.90
C LEU A 16 -13.11 12.93 -4.56
N GLU A 17 -14.25 12.88 -5.25
CA GLU A 17 -14.99 14.06 -5.73
C GLU A 17 -16.29 14.15 -4.91
N PRO A 18 -16.26 14.84 -3.76
CA PRO A 18 -17.42 14.93 -2.90
C PRO A 18 -18.49 15.86 -3.48
N ILE A 19 -19.73 15.42 -3.40
CA ILE A 19 -20.93 16.22 -3.69
C ILE A 19 -21.55 16.58 -2.34
N GLY A 20 -21.44 17.85 -1.94
CA GLY A 20 -21.86 18.34 -0.63
C GLY A 20 -23.28 18.91 -0.63
N ASP A 21 -23.98 18.75 0.50
CA ASP A 21 -25.21 19.45 0.85
C ASP A 21 -25.26 19.72 2.37
N GLU A 22 -26.39 20.22 2.89
CA GLU A 22 -26.58 20.50 4.33
C GLU A 22 -26.42 19.29 5.25
N ARG A 23 -26.50 18.07 4.74
CA ARG A 23 -26.32 16.80 5.49
C ARG A 23 -24.87 16.35 5.55
N GLY A 24 -23.95 16.96 4.75
CA GLY A 24 -22.58 16.58 4.59
C GLY A 24 -22.21 16.38 3.13
N PHE A 25 -21.65 15.22 2.76
CA PHE A 25 -21.33 14.93 1.36
C PHE A 25 -21.56 13.46 1.01
N PHE A 26 -21.77 13.20 -0.26
CA PHE A 26 -21.66 11.90 -0.89
C PHE A 26 -20.47 11.87 -1.83
N ALA A 27 -19.71 10.76 -1.85
CA ALA A 27 -18.65 10.56 -2.81
C ALA A 27 -18.50 9.07 -3.17
N ARG A 28 -18.14 8.81 -4.43
CA ARG A 28 -17.77 7.47 -4.87
C ARG A 28 -16.35 7.17 -4.43
N SER A 29 -16.13 6.03 -3.78
CA SER A 29 -14.80 5.61 -3.31
C SER A 29 -14.20 4.44 -4.08
N PHE A 30 -14.98 3.79 -4.96
CA PHE A 30 -14.54 2.76 -5.89
C PHE A 30 -15.50 2.68 -7.07
N CYS A 31 -14.96 2.47 -8.27
CA CYS A 31 -15.76 2.20 -9.47
C CYS A 31 -14.92 1.37 -10.46
N ARG A 32 -15.35 0.14 -10.72
CA ARG A 32 -14.68 -0.76 -11.67
C ARG A 32 -14.39 -0.08 -13.01
N ARG A 33 -15.36 0.61 -13.60
CA ARG A 33 -15.20 1.29 -14.89
C ARG A 33 -14.15 2.39 -14.88
N GLU A 34 -14.05 3.15 -13.78
CA GLU A 34 -13.04 4.22 -13.66
C GLU A 34 -11.64 3.63 -13.48
N PHE A 35 -11.49 2.52 -12.76
CA PHE A 35 -10.23 1.79 -12.63
C PHE A 35 -9.79 1.22 -13.98
N GLU A 36 -10.67 0.53 -14.71
CA GLU A 36 -10.43 0.00 -16.05
C GLU A 36 -10.02 1.11 -17.04
N ALA A 37 -10.67 2.27 -16.99
CA ALA A 37 -10.34 3.42 -17.85
C ALA A 37 -8.93 3.98 -17.60
N HIS A 38 -8.35 3.74 -16.40
CA HIS A 38 -6.98 4.12 -16.05
C HIS A 38 -5.98 2.95 -16.17
N GLY A 39 -6.41 1.80 -16.70
CA GLY A 39 -5.58 0.60 -16.86
C GLY A 39 -5.24 -0.09 -15.53
N LEU A 40 -6.04 0.12 -14.49
CA LEU A 40 -5.85 -0.47 -13.16
C LEU A 40 -6.65 -1.76 -13.02
N ASN A 41 -6.13 -2.72 -12.27
CA ASN A 41 -6.86 -3.94 -11.92
C ASN A 41 -8.03 -3.58 -10.98
N PRO A 42 -9.31 -3.77 -11.41
CA PRO A 42 -10.48 -3.40 -10.63
C PRO A 42 -11.04 -4.55 -9.79
N ASP A 43 -10.37 -5.71 -9.76
CA ASP A 43 -10.90 -6.87 -9.07
C ASP A 43 -10.86 -6.69 -7.56
N LEU A 44 -11.86 -7.24 -6.90
CA LEU A 44 -12.02 -7.23 -5.44
C LEU A 44 -12.29 -8.65 -4.98
N ALA A 45 -11.25 -9.32 -4.47
CA ALA A 45 -11.36 -10.64 -3.89
C ALA A 45 -11.68 -10.56 -2.40
N GLN A 46 -11.04 -9.65 -1.66
CA GLN A 46 -11.27 -9.46 -0.23
C GLN A 46 -10.98 -8.04 0.23
N CYS A 47 -11.61 -7.64 1.35
CA CYS A 47 -11.37 -6.38 2.03
C CYS A 47 -11.01 -6.65 3.48
N ASN A 48 -10.08 -5.87 4.02
CA ASN A 48 -9.57 -6.05 5.37
C ASN A 48 -9.53 -4.72 6.13
N ILE A 49 -9.65 -4.81 7.46
CA ILE A 49 -9.44 -3.71 8.39
C ILE A 49 -8.26 -4.05 9.29
N SER A 50 -7.37 -3.09 9.49
CA SER A 50 -6.28 -3.15 10.45
C SER A 50 -6.42 -2.03 11.45
N LEU A 51 -6.76 -2.35 12.71
CA LEU A 51 -6.74 -1.41 13.82
C LEU A 51 -5.36 -1.44 14.50
N ASN A 52 -4.81 -0.28 14.76
CA ASN A 52 -3.49 -0.09 15.37
C ASN A 52 -3.63 0.86 16.56
N LEU A 53 -3.48 0.32 17.76
CA LEU A 53 -3.76 1.05 19.01
C LEU A 53 -2.75 2.16 19.30
N ARG A 54 -1.51 2.00 18.82
CA ARG A 54 -0.42 2.93 19.14
C ARG A 54 0.13 3.57 17.88
N ARG A 55 0.40 4.87 17.93
CA ARG A 55 1.25 5.55 16.97
C ARG A 55 2.64 4.91 16.95
N GLY A 56 3.30 4.95 15.80
CA GLY A 56 4.59 4.27 15.63
C GLY A 56 4.46 2.76 15.47
N THR A 57 3.24 2.25 15.21
CA THR A 57 3.05 0.85 14.80
C THR A 57 3.36 0.72 13.32
N LEU A 58 4.30 -0.18 12.99
CA LEU A 58 4.68 -0.51 11.62
C LEU A 58 4.11 -1.88 11.22
N ARG A 59 3.58 -1.97 10.01
CA ARG A 59 3.21 -3.22 9.34
C ARG A 59 3.78 -3.22 7.93
N GLY A 60 4.55 -4.23 7.60
CA GLY A 60 5.15 -4.36 6.27
C GLY A 60 6.64 -4.66 6.33
N MET A 61 7.30 -4.66 5.18
CA MET A 61 6.77 -4.47 3.81
C MET A 61 6.33 -5.81 3.24
N HIS A 62 5.11 -5.92 2.74
CA HIS A 62 4.53 -7.21 2.32
C HIS A 62 4.02 -7.21 0.89
N TRP A 63 4.18 -8.34 0.20
CA TRP A 63 3.57 -8.63 -1.11
C TRP A 63 3.33 -10.13 -1.26
N GLN A 64 2.63 -10.52 -2.32
CA GLN A 64 2.52 -11.90 -2.76
C GLN A 64 3.19 -12.08 -4.13
N VAL A 65 3.83 -13.25 -4.30
CA VAL A 65 4.46 -13.62 -5.57
C VAL A 65 3.48 -14.36 -6.49
N ALA A 66 3.78 -14.39 -7.77
CA ALA A 66 3.00 -15.14 -8.75
C ALA A 66 2.78 -16.60 -8.31
N PRO A 67 1.62 -17.22 -8.56
CA PRO A 67 0.49 -16.67 -9.34
C PRO A 67 -0.53 -15.85 -8.52
N HIS A 68 -0.24 -15.53 -7.25
CA HIS A 68 -1.16 -14.87 -6.31
C HIS A 68 -0.79 -13.40 -6.06
N GLN A 69 -0.20 -12.72 -7.05
CA GLN A 69 0.09 -11.30 -6.94
C GLN A 69 -1.21 -10.51 -6.75
N GLU A 70 -1.19 -9.53 -5.85
CA GLU A 70 -2.35 -8.69 -5.57
C GLU A 70 -2.07 -7.22 -5.85
N ALA A 71 -3.05 -6.54 -6.41
CA ALA A 71 -3.15 -5.09 -6.31
C ALA A 71 -3.91 -4.73 -5.03
N LYS A 72 -3.59 -3.58 -4.43
CA LYS A 72 -4.25 -3.09 -3.22
C LYS A 72 -4.78 -1.68 -3.44
N LEU A 73 -5.95 -1.39 -2.86
CA LEU A 73 -6.45 -0.03 -2.69
C LEU A 73 -6.50 0.28 -1.20
N VAL A 74 -5.62 1.16 -0.74
CA VAL A 74 -5.37 1.44 0.68
C VAL A 74 -5.90 2.80 1.05
N ARG A 75 -6.56 2.92 2.20
CA ARG A 75 -6.95 4.21 2.80
C ARG A 75 -6.94 4.14 4.32
N CYS A 76 -6.65 5.28 4.94
CA CYS A 76 -6.86 5.47 6.36
C CYS A 76 -8.32 5.88 6.61
N THR A 77 -9.05 5.12 7.46
CA THR A 77 -10.44 5.40 7.82
C THR A 77 -10.58 6.08 9.18
N ARG A 78 -9.52 5.98 10.01
CA ARG A 78 -9.40 6.68 11.30
C ARG A 78 -7.94 6.97 11.59
N GLY A 79 -7.62 8.20 12.04
CA GLY A 79 -6.26 8.62 12.31
C GLY A 79 -5.45 8.92 11.04
N ALA A 80 -4.16 8.60 11.06
CA ALA A 80 -3.22 8.87 9.97
C ALA A 80 -2.12 7.82 9.89
N ILE A 81 -1.65 7.55 8.65
CA ILE A 81 -0.51 6.68 8.37
C ILE A 81 0.47 7.35 7.43
N HIS A 82 1.75 7.00 7.55
CA HIS A 82 2.76 7.16 6.51
C HIS A 82 2.81 5.86 5.71
N ASP A 83 2.27 5.88 4.52
CA ASP A 83 2.12 4.71 3.65
C ASP A 83 3.27 4.64 2.65
N VAL A 84 3.88 3.46 2.48
CA VAL A 84 5.08 3.26 1.67
C VAL A 84 4.89 2.07 0.74
N ILE A 85 5.27 2.26 -0.52
CA ILE A 85 5.30 1.21 -1.55
C ILE A 85 6.69 1.14 -2.19
N ILE A 86 7.11 -0.08 -2.56
CA ILE A 86 8.38 -0.35 -3.25
C ILE A 86 8.05 -1.12 -4.53
N ASP A 87 8.56 -0.68 -5.66
CA ASP A 87 8.42 -1.41 -6.92
C ASP A 87 9.43 -2.56 -6.98
N LEU A 88 8.94 -3.81 -6.94
CA LEU A 88 9.77 -5.02 -7.00
C LEU A 88 9.71 -5.73 -8.35
N ARG A 89 9.12 -5.11 -9.38
CA ARG A 89 9.03 -5.64 -10.73
C ARG A 89 10.37 -5.44 -11.45
N GLN A 90 11.05 -6.52 -11.80
CA GLN A 90 12.41 -6.49 -12.38
C GLN A 90 12.47 -5.73 -13.71
N ASP A 91 11.41 -5.80 -14.52
CA ASP A 91 11.34 -5.13 -15.82
C ASP A 91 10.87 -3.66 -15.72
N SER A 92 10.60 -3.16 -14.53
CA SER A 92 10.15 -1.77 -14.31
C SER A 92 11.30 -0.78 -14.36
N SER A 93 11.06 0.38 -14.97
CA SER A 93 11.99 1.52 -14.94
C SER A 93 12.18 2.10 -13.54
N THR A 94 11.29 1.76 -12.60
CA THR A 94 11.32 2.17 -11.19
C THR A 94 11.64 1.01 -10.24
N PHE A 95 12.25 -0.07 -10.76
CA PHE A 95 12.67 -1.21 -9.93
C PHE A 95 13.49 -0.78 -8.71
N THR A 96 13.14 -1.28 -7.53
CA THR A 96 13.66 -0.94 -6.20
C THR A 96 13.41 0.49 -5.72
N ALA A 97 12.84 1.36 -6.54
CA ALA A 97 12.43 2.67 -6.07
C ALA A 97 11.22 2.57 -5.12
N HIS A 98 11.15 3.48 -4.15
CA HIS A 98 10.02 3.59 -3.26
C HIS A 98 9.30 4.93 -3.41
N PHE A 99 8.03 4.95 -3.02
CA PHE A 99 7.22 6.16 -2.90
C PHE A 99 6.50 6.12 -1.55
N SER A 100 6.38 7.27 -0.91
CA SER A 100 5.65 7.40 0.34
C SER A 100 4.67 8.57 0.31
N VAL A 101 3.59 8.45 1.08
CA VAL A 101 2.54 9.45 1.21
C VAL A 101 1.83 9.34 2.55
N ASP A 102 1.43 10.46 3.12
CA ASP A 102 0.58 10.45 4.31
C ASP A 102 -0.89 10.31 3.88
N LEU A 103 -1.53 9.25 4.38
CA LEU A 103 -2.96 9.01 4.22
C LEU A 103 -3.67 9.27 5.54
N THR A 104 -4.69 10.12 5.52
CA THR A 104 -5.46 10.49 6.72
C THR A 104 -6.95 10.27 6.51
N ALA A 105 -7.66 9.98 7.58
CA ALA A 105 -9.12 9.89 7.57
C ALA A 105 -9.77 11.22 7.10
N ALA A 106 -9.14 12.35 7.39
CA ALA A 106 -9.64 13.68 7.00
C ALA A 106 -9.60 13.89 5.47
N HIS A 107 -8.50 13.53 4.82
CA HIS A 107 -8.33 13.68 3.37
C HIS A 107 -9.10 12.64 2.56
N ARG A 108 -9.34 11.45 3.13
CA ARG A 108 -9.97 10.32 2.45
C ARG A 108 -9.28 9.88 1.16
N ARG A 109 -8.05 10.34 0.95
CA ARG A 109 -7.18 9.92 -0.15
C ARG A 109 -6.86 8.45 -0.04
N MET A 110 -6.75 7.80 -1.18
CA MET A 110 -6.39 6.39 -1.30
C MET A 110 -5.10 6.25 -2.11
N LEU A 111 -4.35 5.20 -1.83
CA LEU A 111 -3.22 4.77 -2.64
C LEU A 111 -3.59 3.46 -3.34
N TYR A 112 -3.52 3.46 -4.67
CA TYR A 112 -3.55 2.22 -5.46
C TYR A 112 -2.13 1.71 -5.62
N VAL A 113 -1.92 0.49 -5.14
CA VAL A 113 -0.65 -0.24 -5.17
C VAL A 113 -0.78 -1.36 -6.20
N PRO A 114 -0.01 -1.34 -7.29
CA PRO A 114 -0.06 -2.39 -8.31
C PRO A 114 0.44 -3.74 -7.80
N GLU A 115 0.16 -4.79 -8.58
CA GLU A 115 0.81 -6.09 -8.43
C GLU A 115 2.33 -5.98 -8.57
N GLY A 116 3.07 -6.79 -7.79
CA GLY A 116 4.53 -6.77 -7.79
C GLY A 116 5.16 -5.66 -6.95
N PHE A 117 4.36 -4.96 -6.16
CA PHE A 117 4.86 -3.99 -5.18
C PHE A 117 4.86 -4.55 -3.76
N ALA A 118 5.90 -4.26 -2.99
CA ALA A 118 5.83 -4.39 -1.55
C ALA A 118 5.14 -3.16 -0.95
N HIS A 119 4.33 -3.38 0.08
CA HIS A 119 3.55 -2.34 0.76
C HIS A 119 3.69 -2.45 2.27
N GLY A 120 3.75 -1.30 2.92
CA GLY A 120 3.75 -1.19 4.38
C GLY A 120 3.41 0.22 4.83
N PHE A 121 3.12 0.38 6.11
CA PHE A 121 2.79 1.68 6.69
C PHE A 121 3.26 1.82 8.13
N LEU A 122 3.45 3.07 8.54
CA LEU A 122 3.70 3.48 9.92
C LEU A 122 2.56 4.36 10.41
N THR A 123 1.97 4.05 11.56
CA THR A 123 0.90 4.89 12.12
C THR A 123 1.45 6.20 12.69
N LEU A 124 0.78 7.31 12.38
CA LEU A 124 1.14 8.65 12.82
C LEU A 124 0.36 9.09 14.08
N GLU A 125 -0.77 8.43 14.34
CA GLU A 125 -1.67 8.68 15.46
C GLU A 125 -2.01 7.39 16.20
N ASP A 126 -2.48 7.51 17.44
CA ASP A 126 -3.04 6.38 18.19
C ASP A 126 -4.41 5.99 17.60
N ASP A 127 -4.86 4.77 17.87
CA ASP A 127 -6.16 4.25 17.41
C ASP A 127 -6.40 4.40 15.90
N THR A 128 -5.35 4.26 15.10
CA THR A 128 -5.39 4.39 13.64
C THR A 128 -5.97 3.14 12.99
N GLU A 129 -6.97 3.34 12.11
CA GLU A 129 -7.58 2.26 11.33
C GLU A 129 -7.27 2.43 9.85
N VAL A 130 -6.83 1.33 9.24
CA VAL A 130 -6.55 1.23 7.81
C VAL A 130 -7.50 0.21 7.19
N PHE A 131 -8.22 0.63 6.16
CA PHE A 131 -9.04 -0.24 5.32
C PHE A 131 -8.32 -0.43 3.99
N TYR A 132 -8.21 -1.69 3.54
CA TYR A 132 -7.65 -2.00 2.24
C TYR A 132 -8.40 -3.12 1.54
N GLN A 133 -8.49 -2.95 0.23
CA GLN A 133 -9.12 -3.88 -0.71
C GLN A 133 -8.00 -4.57 -1.48
N MET A 134 -8.17 -5.87 -1.77
CA MET A 134 -7.19 -6.69 -2.48
C MET A 134 -7.83 -7.33 -3.70
N SER A 135 -7.10 -7.35 -4.81
CA SER A 135 -7.56 -7.97 -6.07
C SER A 135 -7.45 -9.49 -6.06
N GLU A 136 -6.68 -10.07 -5.12
CA GLU A 136 -6.45 -11.51 -4.98
C GLU A 136 -6.68 -11.94 -3.53
N PHE A 137 -6.94 -13.23 -3.31
CA PHE A 137 -7.03 -13.82 -1.99
C PHE A 137 -5.67 -13.91 -1.32
N PHE A 138 -5.66 -13.82 0.00
CA PHE A 138 -4.45 -14.06 0.76
C PHE A 138 -4.00 -15.52 0.61
N ALA A 139 -2.79 -15.71 0.09
CA ALA A 139 -2.14 -17.01 -0.11
C ALA A 139 -0.86 -17.09 0.77
N PRO A 140 -0.91 -17.78 1.93
CA PRO A 140 0.23 -17.83 2.86
C PRO A 140 1.54 -18.29 2.21
N ASP A 141 1.47 -19.26 1.31
CA ASP A 141 2.65 -19.81 0.62
C ASP A 141 3.26 -18.85 -0.39
N ALA A 142 2.48 -17.90 -0.90
CA ALA A 142 2.93 -16.84 -1.81
C ALA A 142 3.34 -15.55 -1.08
N ALA A 143 3.02 -15.41 0.20
CA ALA A 143 3.31 -14.22 0.97
C ALA A 143 4.82 -14.05 1.21
N ARG A 144 5.32 -12.84 0.94
CA ARG A 144 6.72 -12.43 1.11
C ARG A 144 6.79 -11.12 1.88
N GLY A 145 7.99 -10.82 2.38
CA GLY A 145 8.27 -9.55 3.04
C GLY A 145 9.74 -9.18 2.98
N VAL A 146 10.02 -7.91 3.16
CA VAL A 146 11.34 -7.36 3.45
C VAL A 146 11.25 -6.46 4.68
N ARG A 147 12.38 -6.25 5.35
CA ARG A 147 12.39 -5.36 6.52
C ARG A 147 12.14 -3.91 6.08
N TYR A 148 11.45 -3.21 6.95
CA TYR A 148 11.11 -1.79 6.77
C TYR A 148 12.35 -0.87 6.78
N ASP A 149 13.46 -1.34 7.36
CA ASP A 149 14.75 -0.64 7.51
C ASP A 149 15.85 -1.20 6.59
N ASP A 150 15.47 -2.03 5.62
CA ASP A 150 16.40 -2.63 4.68
C ASP A 150 17.16 -1.55 3.90
N PRO A 151 18.51 -1.55 3.94
CA PRO A 151 19.32 -0.51 3.31
C PRO A 151 19.20 -0.46 1.78
N ALA A 152 18.75 -1.55 1.14
CA ALA A 152 18.55 -1.60 -0.30
C ALA A 152 17.52 -0.58 -0.80
N PHE A 153 16.55 -0.20 0.04
CA PHE A 153 15.47 0.70 -0.34
C PHE A 153 15.62 2.12 0.21
N GLY A 154 16.40 2.32 1.27
CA GLY A 154 16.68 3.65 1.83
C GLY A 154 15.45 4.40 2.33
N ILE A 155 14.41 3.71 2.80
CA ILE A 155 13.15 4.30 3.28
C ILE A 155 13.44 5.17 4.50
N ARG A 156 12.92 6.40 4.49
CA ARG A 156 13.00 7.33 5.61
C ARG A 156 11.64 7.45 6.29
N TRP A 157 11.49 6.79 7.41
CA TRP A 157 10.28 6.87 8.20
C TRP A 157 10.21 8.22 8.95
N PRO A 158 9.04 8.89 9.01
CA PRO A 158 8.91 10.24 9.57
C PRO A 158 9.04 10.27 11.11
N ARG A 159 9.03 9.11 11.75
CA ARG A 159 9.21 8.93 13.20
C ARG A 159 9.78 7.56 13.54
N GLU A 160 10.13 7.39 14.79
CA GLU A 160 10.58 6.12 15.35
C GLU A 160 9.49 5.03 15.24
N VAL A 161 9.92 3.81 14.87
CA VAL A 161 9.09 2.60 14.90
C VAL A 161 9.08 2.07 16.33
N LEU A 162 7.91 2.09 16.98
CA LEU A 162 7.75 1.68 18.38
C LEU A 162 7.17 0.27 18.54
N VAL A 163 6.37 -0.16 17.57
CA VAL A 163 5.71 -1.46 17.58
C VAL A 163 5.80 -2.06 16.18
N VAL A 164 6.38 -3.24 16.10
CA VAL A 164 6.48 -4.03 14.86
C VAL A 164 6.47 -5.50 15.24
N SER A 165 5.94 -6.37 14.38
CA SER A 165 5.90 -7.80 14.64
C SER A 165 7.29 -8.45 14.54
N ASP A 166 7.51 -9.54 15.29
CA ASP A 166 8.76 -10.32 15.18
C ASP A 166 8.99 -10.81 13.75
N ARG A 167 7.92 -11.17 13.05
CA ARG A 167 7.98 -11.57 11.65
C ARG A 167 8.54 -10.44 10.77
N ASP A 168 8.03 -9.23 10.91
CA ASP A 168 8.42 -8.10 10.07
C ASP A 168 9.84 -7.61 10.35
N GLN A 169 10.35 -7.89 11.55
CA GLN A 169 11.75 -7.63 11.93
C GLN A 169 12.71 -8.73 11.45
N SER A 170 12.22 -9.95 11.23
CA SER A 170 13.06 -11.12 10.98
C SER A 170 13.32 -11.42 9.51
N TYR A 171 12.77 -10.64 8.57
CA TYR A 171 13.07 -10.83 7.16
C TYR A 171 14.57 -10.60 6.89
N PRO A 172 15.21 -11.43 6.03
CA PRO A 172 16.59 -11.21 5.61
C PRO A 172 16.72 -9.90 4.82
N ASP A 173 17.96 -9.43 4.67
CA ASP A 173 18.25 -8.34 3.77
C ASP A 173 17.80 -8.69 2.34
N TRP A 174 17.34 -7.67 1.62
CA TRP A 174 16.89 -7.83 0.25
C TRP A 174 18.05 -8.20 -0.67
N GLU A 175 17.91 -9.29 -1.36
CA GLU A 175 18.78 -9.67 -2.47
C GLU A 175 17.95 -9.70 -3.76
N PRO A 176 18.37 -8.97 -4.81
CA PRO A 176 17.72 -9.09 -6.11
C PRO A 176 17.75 -10.56 -6.53
N VAL A 177 16.61 -11.09 -6.95
CA VAL A 177 16.58 -12.47 -7.49
C VAL A 177 17.49 -12.48 -8.72
N ALA A 178 18.63 -13.19 -8.62
CA ALA A 178 19.52 -13.37 -9.75
C ALA A 178 18.72 -13.95 -10.93
N GLU A 179 18.81 -13.32 -12.09
CA GLU A 179 18.24 -13.88 -13.30
C GLU A 179 18.72 -15.34 -13.43
N ARG A 180 17.80 -16.29 -13.30
CA ARG A 180 18.11 -17.65 -13.74
C ARG A 180 18.27 -17.56 -15.24
N GLY A 181 19.52 -17.58 -15.69
CA GLY A 181 19.86 -17.52 -17.09
C GLY A 181 18.96 -18.43 -17.92
N ARG A 182 18.42 -17.86 -18.99
CA ARG A 182 17.65 -18.58 -20.01
C ARG A 182 18.54 -19.60 -20.72
#